data_67b0291dc07d833ec9cd9bf557dd57ca
#
_entry.id   67b0291dc07d833ec9cd9bf557dd57ca
#
_cell.length_a   1.000
_cell.length_b   1.000
_cell.length_c   1.000
_cell.angle_alpha   90.00
_cell.angle_beta   90.00
_cell.angle_gamma   90.00
#
_symmetry.space_group_name_H-M   'P 1'
#
loop_
_entity.id
_entity.type
_entity.pdbx_description
1 polymer ?
#
loop_
_entity_poly.entity_id
_entity_poly.type
_entity_poly.pdbx_seq_one_letter_code
_entity_poly.pdbx_strand_id
1 'polypeptide(L)'
;DHSAVWIGGFRGEPVLYDPAGSYRYGGEQRPTGDLFYGVEADLQAYVDFHTDGPGGLPVTLYEFPLPPSEQESVANAAEEQGGFQPMFCAIATSGALRASPFFEGLTALTLGGLRRDLPRAPITTYFPARPER
;
A
#
# COMPACT_ATOMS: atom_id res chain seq x y z
N ASP A 1 -0.81 -12.48 4.65
CA ASP A 1 -0.96 -11.71 3.40
C ASP A 1 -1.53 -10.34 3.66
N HIS A 2 -1.08 -9.35 2.89
CA HIS A 2 -1.41 -7.95 3.14
C HIS A 2 -1.34 -7.12 1.86
N SER A 3 -2.05 -6.00 1.82
CA SER A 3 -1.96 -5.02 0.74
C SER A 3 -1.89 -3.61 1.30
N ALA A 4 -1.22 -2.73 0.55
CA ALA A 4 -1.09 -1.32 0.88
C ALA A 4 -1.04 -0.49 -0.40
N VAL A 5 -1.19 0.82 -0.29
CA VAL A 5 -1.09 1.76 -1.40
C VAL A 5 -0.04 2.80 -1.07
N TRP A 6 0.90 3.01 -2.00
CA TRP A 6 1.85 4.11 -1.92
C TRP A 6 1.58 5.10 -3.04
N ILE A 7 1.45 6.37 -2.70
CA ILE A 7 1.13 7.46 -3.62
C ILE A 7 2.31 8.42 -3.63
N GLY A 8 2.93 8.60 -4.81
CA GLY A 8 4.15 9.38 -4.94
C GLY A 8 3.99 10.88 -4.78
N GLY A 9 2.80 11.42 -5.02
CA GLY A 9 2.57 12.85 -4.96
C GLY A 9 1.20 13.24 -4.43
N PHE A 10 1.16 13.63 -3.14
CA PHE A 10 -0.01 14.23 -2.52
C PHE A 10 0.43 15.47 -1.76
N ARG A 11 -0.01 16.64 -2.22
CA ARG A 11 0.38 17.94 -1.63
C ARG A 11 1.89 18.10 -1.50
N GLY A 12 2.63 17.60 -2.53
CA GLY A 12 4.08 17.73 -2.61
C GLY A 12 4.88 16.67 -1.84
N GLU A 13 4.24 15.68 -1.25
CA GLU A 13 4.93 14.61 -0.53
C GLU A 13 4.30 13.24 -0.76
N PRO A 14 5.03 12.14 -0.52
CA PRO A 14 4.46 10.81 -0.64
C PRO A 14 3.53 10.47 0.52
N VAL A 15 2.60 9.54 0.25
CA VAL A 15 1.68 8.99 1.25
C VAL A 15 1.72 7.47 1.14
N LEU A 16 1.82 6.79 2.26
CA LEU A 16 1.65 5.35 2.38
C LEU A 16 0.39 5.05 3.16
N TYR A 17 -0.55 4.34 2.54
CA TYR A 17 -1.74 3.82 3.19
C TYR A 17 -1.58 2.33 3.42
N ASP A 18 -1.42 1.93 4.67
CA ASP A 18 -1.19 0.55 5.10
C ASP A 18 -2.32 0.08 6.01
N PRO A 19 -3.54 -0.13 5.46
CA PRO A 19 -4.71 -0.44 6.26
C PRO A 19 -4.54 -1.75 7.03
N ALA A 20 -4.72 -1.68 8.34
CA ALA A 20 -4.59 -2.81 9.26
C ALA A 20 -3.20 -3.48 9.25
N GLY A 21 -2.18 -2.82 8.71
CA GLY A 21 -0.81 -3.31 8.69
C GLY A 21 -0.10 -3.15 10.03
N SER A 22 1.08 -3.73 10.12
CA SER A 22 1.93 -3.66 11.31
C SER A 22 3.15 -2.76 11.15
N TYR A 23 3.26 -2.10 10.00
CA TYR A 23 4.42 -1.27 9.71
C TYR A 23 4.58 -0.12 10.72
N ARG A 24 5.83 0.13 11.12
CA ARG A 24 6.22 1.26 11.95
C ARG A 24 7.52 1.82 11.40
N TYR A 25 7.52 3.10 11.07
CA TYR A 25 8.73 3.77 10.60
C TYR A 25 9.65 4.06 11.79
N GLY A 26 10.89 3.58 11.69
CA GLY A 26 11.89 3.77 12.75
C GLY A 26 11.50 3.16 14.11
N GLY A 27 10.58 2.23 14.15
CA GLY A 27 10.10 1.61 15.39
C GLY A 27 9.11 2.44 16.19
N GLU A 28 8.67 3.57 15.64
CA GLU A 28 7.72 4.46 16.31
C GLU A 28 6.29 3.92 16.28
N GLN A 29 5.44 4.51 17.13
CA GLN A 29 4.04 4.13 17.18
C GLN A 29 3.34 4.37 15.82
N ARG A 30 2.41 3.48 15.47
CA ARG A 30 1.66 3.62 14.22
C ARG A 30 0.86 4.91 14.21
N PRO A 31 0.83 5.60 13.06
CA PRO A 31 0.02 6.81 12.91
C PRO A 31 -1.48 6.48 12.89
N THR A 32 -2.29 7.48 13.15
CA THR A 32 -3.75 7.38 13.10
C THR A 32 -4.22 7.07 11.68
N GLY A 33 -5.16 6.16 11.55
CA GLY A 33 -5.79 5.83 10.28
C GLY A 33 -4.91 5.02 9.32
N ASP A 34 -3.82 4.44 9.81
CA ASP A 34 -2.89 3.64 9.03
C ASP A 34 -2.21 4.41 7.88
N LEU A 35 -2.05 5.72 8.04
CA LEU A 35 -1.47 6.62 7.05
C LEU A 35 -0.11 7.15 7.51
N PHE A 36 0.86 7.10 6.59
CA PHE A 36 2.20 7.65 6.76
C PHE A 36 2.41 8.74 5.71
N TYR A 37 3.10 9.82 6.07
CA TYR A 37 3.32 10.97 5.20
C TYR A 37 4.79 11.36 5.13
N GLY A 38 5.22 11.88 3.98
CA GLY A 38 6.56 12.44 3.81
C GLY A 38 7.66 11.42 4.07
N VAL A 39 8.56 11.74 4.95
CA VAL A 39 9.70 10.87 5.30
C VAL A 39 9.25 9.50 5.80
N GLU A 40 8.15 9.44 6.53
CA GLU A 40 7.62 8.20 7.08
C GLU A 40 6.94 7.33 6.02
N ALA A 41 6.59 7.90 4.86
CA ALA A 41 6.05 7.18 3.71
C ALA A 41 7.15 6.70 2.77
N ASP A 42 8.20 6.13 3.32
CA ASP A 42 9.36 5.62 2.59
C ASP A 42 9.06 4.22 2.05
N LEU A 43 8.88 4.11 0.73
CA LEU A 43 8.55 2.86 0.08
C LEU A 43 9.62 1.79 0.28
N GLN A 44 10.90 2.15 0.18
CA GLN A 44 11.98 1.20 0.38
C GLN A 44 12.01 0.67 1.82
N ALA A 45 11.83 1.55 2.81
CA ALA A 45 11.75 1.14 4.20
C ALA A 45 10.58 0.19 4.45
N TYR A 46 9.43 0.44 3.80
CA TYR A 46 8.27 -0.42 3.88
C TYR A 46 8.54 -1.81 3.29
N VAL A 47 9.16 -1.86 2.12
CA VAL A 47 9.55 -3.13 1.48
C VAL A 47 10.53 -3.89 2.37
N ASP A 48 11.55 -3.22 2.89
CA ASP A 48 12.55 -3.83 3.76
C ASP A 48 11.92 -4.40 5.04
N PHE A 49 10.97 -3.67 5.61
CA PHE A 49 10.25 -4.14 6.81
C PHE A 49 9.59 -5.49 6.58
N HIS A 50 9.01 -5.71 5.40
CA HIS A 50 8.31 -6.96 5.09
C HIS A 50 9.24 -8.08 4.61
N THR A 51 10.35 -7.75 3.98
CA THR A 51 11.27 -8.76 3.42
C THR A 51 12.40 -9.13 4.35
N ASP A 52 12.79 -8.25 5.28
CA ASP A 52 13.89 -8.49 6.19
C ASP A 52 13.52 -9.34 7.39
N GLY A 53 14.52 -9.99 7.96
CA GLY A 53 14.42 -10.76 9.20
C GLY A 53 13.80 -12.14 9.06
N PRO A 54 13.76 -12.88 10.17
CA PRO A 54 13.14 -14.20 10.21
C PRO A 54 11.66 -14.11 9.91
N GLY A 55 11.18 -14.89 8.96
CA GLY A 55 9.78 -14.86 8.55
C GLY A 55 9.44 -13.77 7.55
N GLY A 56 10.45 -13.15 6.93
CA GLY A 56 10.23 -12.19 5.85
C GLY A 56 9.43 -12.79 4.70
N LEU A 57 8.60 -11.95 4.07
CA LEU A 57 7.72 -12.35 2.98
C LEU A 57 8.05 -11.57 1.71
N PRO A 58 7.81 -12.15 0.53
CA PRO A 58 7.95 -11.41 -0.72
C PRO A 58 6.98 -10.22 -0.78
N VAL A 59 7.43 -9.12 -1.37
CA VAL A 59 6.59 -7.96 -1.66
C VAL A 59 6.49 -7.79 -3.17
N THR A 60 5.27 -7.75 -3.69
CA THR A 60 5.01 -7.48 -5.11
C THR A 60 4.48 -6.07 -5.26
N LEU A 61 5.17 -5.27 -6.07
CA LEU A 61 4.84 -3.89 -6.35
C LEU A 61 4.21 -3.79 -7.73
N TYR A 62 3.02 -3.22 -7.79
CA TYR A 62 2.31 -2.89 -9.03
C TYR A 62 2.36 -1.36 -9.20
N GLU A 63 2.89 -0.89 -10.33
CA GLU A 63 3.07 0.54 -10.58
C GLU A 63 2.06 1.07 -11.60
N PHE A 64 1.33 2.11 -11.23
CA PHE A 64 0.31 2.72 -12.09
C PHE A 64 0.61 4.21 -12.29
N PRO A 65 0.76 4.68 -13.54
CA PRO A 65 1.04 6.09 -13.83
C PRO A 65 -0.25 6.92 -13.78
N LEU A 66 -0.67 7.33 -12.59
CA LEU A 66 -1.85 8.17 -12.44
C LEU A 66 -1.51 9.66 -12.55
N PRO A 67 -2.40 10.46 -13.16
CA PRO A 67 -2.28 11.92 -13.10
C PRO A 67 -2.30 12.43 -11.66
N PRO A 68 -1.68 13.59 -11.38
CA PRO A 68 -1.67 14.14 -10.02
C PRO A 68 -3.03 14.29 -9.36
N SER A 69 -4.06 14.69 -10.14
CA SER A 69 -5.43 14.84 -9.63
C SER A 69 -6.03 13.51 -9.16
N GLU A 70 -5.71 12.42 -9.86
CA GLU A 70 -6.19 11.08 -9.47
C GLU A 70 -5.39 10.53 -8.29
N GLN A 71 -4.10 10.80 -8.21
CA GLN A 71 -3.31 10.49 -7.03
C GLN A 71 -3.88 11.19 -5.79
N GLU A 72 -4.25 12.44 -5.91
CA GLU A 72 -4.88 13.19 -4.83
C GLU A 72 -6.23 12.59 -4.44
N SER A 73 -7.04 12.18 -5.39
CA SER A 73 -8.33 11.54 -5.13
C SER A 73 -8.16 10.23 -4.35
N VAL A 74 -7.16 9.42 -4.71
CA VAL A 74 -6.87 8.17 -4.00
C VAL A 74 -6.39 8.46 -2.58
N ALA A 75 -5.51 9.43 -2.40
CA ALA A 75 -5.01 9.81 -1.08
C ALA A 75 -6.13 10.36 -0.18
N ASN A 76 -7.00 11.20 -0.72
CA ASN A 76 -8.16 11.72 0.01
C ASN A 76 -9.11 10.59 0.43
N ALA A 77 -9.35 9.62 -0.44
CA ALA A 77 -10.18 8.47 -0.12
C ALA A 77 -9.55 7.61 0.99
N ALA A 78 -8.24 7.42 0.97
CA ALA A 78 -7.53 6.72 2.02
C ALA A 78 -7.66 7.44 3.37
N GLU A 79 -7.52 8.76 3.38
CA GLU A 79 -7.71 9.58 4.58
C GLU A 79 -9.13 9.46 5.12
N GLU A 80 -10.11 9.48 4.24
CA GLU A 80 -11.53 9.40 4.60
C GLU A 80 -11.88 8.02 5.19
N GLN A 81 -11.34 6.95 4.62
CA GLN A 81 -11.53 5.60 5.13
C GLN A 81 -10.81 5.38 6.46
N GLY A 82 -9.58 5.90 6.61
CA GLY A 82 -8.79 5.75 7.80
C GLY A 82 -8.39 4.31 8.10
N GLY A 83 -8.25 3.97 9.39
CA GLY A 83 -7.83 2.66 9.83
C GLY A 83 -8.89 1.57 9.68
N PHE A 84 -8.43 0.36 9.46
CA PHE A 84 -9.27 -0.83 9.36
C PHE A 84 -8.78 -1.91 10.32
N GLN A 85 -9.68 -2.82 10.67
CA GLN A 85 -9.32 -3.99 11.46
C GLN A 85 -8.53 -5.00 10.61
N PRO A 86 -7.71 -5.87 11.24
CA PRO A 86 -7.02 -6.94 10.53
C PRO A 86 -7.98 -7.73 9.63
N MET A 87 -7.47 -8.24 8.50
CA MET A 87 -8.18 -8.99 7.47
C MET A 87 -8.98 -8.14 6.46
N PHE A 88 -9.12 -6.83 6.67
CA PHE A 88 -9.88 -5.97 5.75
C PHE A 88 -8.98 -5.10 4.84
N CYS A 89 -7.69 -5.41 4.75
CA CYS A 89 -6.76 -4.61 3.95
C CYS A 89 -7.10 -4.57 2.45
N ALA A 90 -7.56 -5.68 1.88
CA ALA A 90 -7.94 -5.71 0.46
C ALA A 90 -9.17 -4.85 0.19
N ILE A 91 -10.14 -4.86 1.09
CA ILE A 91 -11.34 -4.01 1.00
C ILE A 91 -10.96 -2.53 1.08
N ALA A 92 -10.10 -2.17 2.03
CA ALA A 92 -9.65 -0.80 2.22
C ALA A 92 -8.79 -0.31 1.05
N THR A 93 -7.87 -1.15 0.56
CA THR A 93 -7.03 -0.84 -0.59
C THR A 93 -7.88 -0.63 -1.85
N SER A 94 -8.80 -1.54 -2.14
CA SER A 94 -9.71 -1.42 -3.28
C SER A 94 -10.58 -0.17 -3.17
N GLY A 95 -11.09 0.12 -1.98
CA GLY A 95 -11.91 1.30 -1.73
C GLY A 95 -11.18 2.60 -2.00
N ALA A 96 -9.93 2.73 -1.58
CA ALA A 96 -9.11 3.91 -1.87
C ALA A 96 -8.80 4.02 -3.36
N LEU A 97 -8.41 2.93 -4.01
CA LEU A 97 -8.06 2.93 -5.43
C LEU A 97 -9.24 3.32 -6.32
N ARG A 98 -10.47 2.90 -5.99
CA ARG A 98 -11.67 3.24 -6.76
C ARG A 98 -11.96 4.74 -6.84
N ALA A 99 -11.31 5.56 -6.03
CA ALA A 99 -11.41 7.03 -6.17
C ALA A 99 -10.79 7.53 -7.47
N SER A 100 -9.91 6.74 -8.11
CA SER A 100 -9.42 7.01 -9.45
C SER A 100 -10.30 6.28 -10.48
N PRO A 101 -10.75 6.95 -11.56
CA PRO A 101 -11.49 6.29 -12.64
C PRO A 101 -10.73 5.11 -13.26
N PHE A 102 -9.42 5.11 -13.19
CA PHE A 102 -8.57 4.02 -13.67
C PHE A 102 -8.92 2.68 -13.00
N PHE A 103 -9.38 2.73 -11.75
CA PHE A 103 -9.72 1.54 -10.95
C PHE A 103 -11.22 1.40 -10.67
N GLU A 104 -12.09 2.06 -11.42
CA GLU A 104 -13.53 2.12 -11.09
C GLU A 104 -14.19 0.75 -11.01
N GLY A 105 -13.72 -0.23 -11.78
CA GLY A 105 -14.25 -1.60 -11.78
C GLY A 105 -13.68 -2.51 -10.69
N LEU A 106 -12.80 -2.00 -9.84
CA LEU A 106 -12.13 -2.81 -8.84
C LEU A 106 -13.04 -3.05 -7.63
N THR A 107 -13.47 -4.30 -7.43
CA THR A 107 -14.40 -4.67 -6.35
C THR A 107 -13.84 -5.77 -5.44
N ALA A 108 -12.53 -5.91 -5.40
CA ALA A 108 -11.89 -7.02 -4.69
C ALA A 108 -12.15 -6.97 -3.18
N LEU A 109 -12.55 -8.08 -2.62
CA LEU A 109 -12.75 -8.29 -1.17
C LEU A 109 -11.60 -9.11 -0.56
N THR A 110 -10.76 -9.72 -1.40
CA THR A 110 -9.64 -10.55 -0.98
C THR A 110 -8.37 -10.16 -1.73
N LEU A 111 -7.22 -10.54 -1.18
CA LEU A 111 -5.93 -10.28 -1.84
C LEU A 111 -5.80 -10.99 -3.18
N GLY A 112 -6.30 -12.23 -3.28
CA GLY A 112 -6.32 -12.97 -4.55
C GLY A 112 -7.18 -12.28 -5.60
N GLY A 113 -8.35 -11.79 -5.21
CA GLY A 113 -9.23 -10.99 -6.07
C GLY A 113 -8.59 -9.68 -6.48
N LEU A 114 -7.92 -8.99 -5.56
CA LEU A 114 -7.20 -7.76 -5.85
C LEU A 114 -6.13 -7.97 -6.93
N ARG A 115 -5.30 -8.99 -6.79
CA ARG A 115 -4.27 -9.34 -7.78
C ARG A 115 -4.86 -9.64 -9.15
N ARG A 116 -5.95 -10.40 -9.20
CA ARG A 116 -6.62 -10.77 -10.44
C ARG A 116 -7.26 -9.58 -11.14
N ASP A 117 -7.84 -8.66 -10.38
CA ASP A 117 -8.67 -7.58 -10.92
C ASP A 117 -7.89 -6.28 -11.18
N LEU A 118 -6.66 -6.17 -10.70
CA LEU A 118 -5.81 -5.00 -10.99
C LEU A 118 -5.55 -4.88 -12.50
N PRO A 119 -5.60 -3.66 -13.06
CA PRO A 119 -5.19 -3.43 -14.44
C PRO A 119 -3.75 -3.86 -14.70
N ARG A 120 -3.40 -4.08 -15.96
CA ARG A 120 -2.03 -4.38 -16.35
C ARG A 120 -1.09 -3.24 -15.97
N ALA A 121 0.04 -3.60 -15.37
CA ALA A 121 1.04 -2.64 -14.90
C ALA A 121 2.42 -3.30 -14.83
N PRO A 122 3.50 -2.50 -14.83
CA PRO A 122 4.81 -3.01 -14.44
C PRO A 122 4.75 -3.63 -13.04
N ILE A 123 5.39 -4.77 -12.90
CA ILE A 123 5.42 -5.54 -11.65
C ILE A 123 6.87 -5.77 -11.24
N THR A 124 7.18 -5.47 -9.99
CA THR A 124 8.46 -5.80 -9.37
C THR A 124 8.22 -6.62 -8.12
N THR A 125 8.91 -7.73 -7.98
CA THR A 125 8.83 -8.56 -6.77
C THR A 125 10.14 -8.49 -6.01
N TYR A 126 10.06 -8.11 -4.73
CA TYR A 126 11.18 -8.11 -3.80
C TYR A 126 11.08 -9.37 -2.95
N PHE A 127 12.18 -10.13 -2.88
CA PHE A 127 12.22 -11.37 -2.13
C PHE A 127 12.99 -11.19 -0.83
N PRO A 128 12.63 -11.93 0.22
CA PRO A 128 13.43 -11.96 1.44
C PRO A 128 14.86 -12.39 1.14
N ALA A 129 15.83 -11.81 1.86
CA ALA A 129 17.20 -12.26 1.79
C ALA A 129 17.29 -13.72 2.27
N ARG A 130 18.08 -14.54 1.56
CA ARG A 130 18.32 -15.91 2.00
C ARG A 130 19.19 -15.87 3.26
N PRO A 131 18.85 -16.65 4.31
CA PRO A 131 19.71 -16.72 5.46
C PRO A 131 21.08 -17.28 5.03
N GLU A 132 22.15 -16.67 5.52
CA GLU A 132 23.49 -17.18 5.32
C GLU A 132 23.62 -18.53 6.03
N ARG A 133 24.28 -19.46 5.37
CA ARG A 133 24.55 -20.78 5.93
C ARG A 133 25.84 -20.82 6.71
#